data_6ead9e4cd5e680c53ca307a544c0ea5c
#
_entry.id   6ead9e4cd5e680c53ca307a544c0ea5c
#
_cell.length_a   1.000
_cell.length_b   1.000
_cell.length_c   1.000
_cell.angle_alpha   90.00
_cell.angle_beta   90.00
_cell.angle_gamma   90.00
#
_symmetry.space_group_name_H-M   'P 1'
#
loop_
_entity.id
_entity.type
_entity.pdbx_description
1 polymer ?
#
loop_
_entity_poly.entity_id
_entity_poly.type
_entity_poly.pdbx_seq_one_letter_code
_entity_poly.pdbx_strand_id
1 'polypeptide(L)'
;MVEINYRKNLVGSSLAGTLGANAHAANMVAAFFIATGQDPAQVVGGSMAMTTCEDIDGDLYISVRMPAVEVGTVGGGTRLPCQREALSMIGCLGDGKARKLSEIVAATVLAGELSTLAAQAAGQLGSAHAKLGR
;
A
#
# COMPACT_ATOMS: atom_id res chain seq x y z
N MET A 1 10.30 2.43 15.24
CA MET A 1 9.72 1.91 13.98
C MET A 1 10.51 0.73 13.43
N VAL A 2 11.82 0.80 13.33
CA VAL A 2 12.69 -0.29 12.83
C VAL A 2 12.42 -1.61 13.53
N GLU A 3 12.45 -1.62 14.87
CA GLU A 3 12.21 -2.82 15.68
C GLU A 3 10.81 -3.42 15.49
N ILE A 4 9.78 -2.57 15.34
CA ILE A 4 8.42 -3.03 15.08
C ILE A 4 8.32 -3.66 13.69
N ASN A 5 8.90 -3.03 12.68
CA ASN A 5 8.93 -3.60 11.34
C ASN A 5 9.64 -4.95 11.31
N TYR A 6 10.79 -5.06 11.99
CA TYR A 6 11.53 -6.31 12.09
C TYR A 6 10.71 -7.40 12.76
N ARG A 7 10.22 -7.19 13.99
CA ARG A 7 9.54 -8.22 14.78
C ARG A 7 8.15 -8.57 14.23
N LYS A 8 7.35 -7.55 13.91
CA LYS A 8 5.98 -7.76 13.47
C LYS A 8 5.91 -8.13 11.99
N ASN A 9 6.48 -7.28 11.12
CA ASN A 9 6.29 -7.46 9.68
C ASN A 9 7.19 -8.56 9.11
N LEU A 10 8.49 -8.55 9.41
CA LEU A 10 9.40 -9.55 8.85
C LEU A 10 9.28 -10.90 9.57
N VAL A 11 9.56 -10.94 10.87
CA VAL A 11 9.55 -12.20 11.64
C VAL A 11 8.11 -12.73 11.76
N GLY A 12 7.15 -11.88 12.12
CA GLY A 12 5.76 -12.30 12.28
C GLY A 12 5.15 -12.83 10.99
N SER A 13 5.40 -12.19 9.84
CA SER A 13 4.93 -12.67 8.54
C SER A 13 5.56 -14.00 8.15
N SER A 14 6.85 -14.18 8.42
CA SER A 14 7.55 -15.45 8.19
C SER A 14 6.96 -16.58 9.01
N LEU A 15 6.65 -16.34 10.28
CA LEU A 15 6.02 -17.34 11.17
C LEU A 15 4.59 -17.66 10.73
N ALA A 16 3.87 -16.67 10.15
CA ALA A 16 2.54 -16.88 9.60
C ALA A 16 2.54 -17.53 8.20
N GLY A 17 3.71 -17.74 7.60
CA GLY A 17 3.85 -18.37 6.28
C GLY A 17 3.38 -17.45 5.13
N THR A 18 3.38 -16.12 5.30
CA THR A 18 3.02 -15.19 4.24
C THR A 18 4.21 -14.89 3.32
N LEU A 19 3.93 -14.61 2.05
CA LEU A 19 4.95 -14.18 1.09
C LEU A 19 5.28 -12.69 1.22
N GLY A 20 4.35 -11.88 1.72
CA GLY A 20 4.53 -10.46 1.97
C GLY A 20 4.97 -10.19 3.41
N ALA A 21 5.67 -9.07 3.62
CA ALA A 21 6.12 -8.63 4.94
C ALA A 21 5.86 -7.12 5.08
N ASN A 22 4.65 -6.77 5.48
CA ASN A 22 4.18 -5.38 5.54
C ASN A 22 3.16 -5.18 6.66
N ALA A 23 2.80 -3.93 6.94
CA ALA A 23 1.82 -3.62 7.97
C ALA A 23 0.37 -3.78 7.47
N HIS A 24 0.05 -3.25 6.27
CA HIS A 24 -1.29 -3.31 5.71
C HIS A 24 -1.37 -2.99 4.20
N ALA A 25 -0.37 -3.35 3.43
CA ALA A 25 -0.32 -3.05 1.99
C ALA A 25 -1.60 -3.47 1.24
N ALA A 26 -2.20 -4.60 1.61
CA ALA A 26 -3.45 -5.06 1.01
C ALA A 26 -4.59 -4.04 1.11
N ASN A 27 -4.72 -3.35 2.26
CA ASN A 27 -5.76 -2.34 2.46
C ASN A 27 -5.56 -1.14 1.54
N MET A 28 -4.32 -0.67 1.38
CA MET A 28 -3.99 0.46 0.51
C MET A 28 -4.24 0.12 -0.95
N VAL A 29 -3.79 -1.06 -1.39
CA VAL A 29 -4.01 -1.54 -2.76
C VAL A 29 -5.51 -1.71 -3.04
N ALA A 30 -6.26 -2.33 -2.13
CA ALA A 30 -7.71 -2.54 -2.30
C ALA A 30 -8.46 -1.20 -2.44
N ALA A 31 -8.20 -0.25 -1.53
CA ALA A 31 -8.84 1.06 -1.58
C ALA A 31 -8.51 1.81 -2.87
N PHE A 32 -7.24 1.81 -3.27
CA PHE A 32 -6.78 2.45 -4.50
C PHE A 32 -7.41 1.80 -5.74
N PHE A 33 -7.46 0.47 -5.79
CA PHE A 33 -7.99 -0.28 -6.93
C PHE A 33 -9.49 -0.05 -7.10
N ILE A 34 -10.25 -0.06 -6.01
CA ILE A 34 -11.69 0.24 -6.05
C ILE A 34 -11.90 1.69 -6.54
N ALA A 35 -11.13 2.64 -6.02
CA ALA A 35 -11.27 4.05 -6.37
C ALA A 35 -10.91 4.34 -7.83
N THR A 36 -10.01 3.57 -8.45
CA THR A 36 -9.51 3.81 -9.80
C THR A 36 -10.01 2.80 -10.84
N GLY A 37 -10.93 1.90 -10.46
CA GLY A 37 -11.52 0.93 -11.38
C GLY A 37 -10.58 -0.17 -11.83
N GLN A 38 -9.60 -0.50 -11.01
CA GLN A 38 -8.70 -1.65 -11.21
C GLN A 38 -9.40 -2.94 -10.79
N ASP A 39 -8.82 -4.08 -11.16
CA ASP A 39 -9.33 -5.39 -10.76
C ASP A 39 -9.01 -5.66 -9.26
N PRO A 40 -10.03 -5.74 -8.37
CA PRO A 40 -9.79 -5.99 -6.95
C PRO A 40 -9.13 -7.34 -6.65
N ALA A 41 -9.22 -8.32 -7.54
CA ALA A 41 -8.57 -9.62 -7.35
C ALA A 41 -7.04 -9.48 -7.30
N GLN A 42 -6.47 -8.47 -7.94
CA GLN A 42 -5.04 -8.21 -7.96
C GLN A 42 -4.49 -7.67 -6.62
N VAL A 43 -5.35 -7.47 -5.62
CA VAL A 43 -4.91 -7.18 -4.24
C VAL A 43 -4.01 -8.29 -3.70
N VAL A 44 -4.17 -9.53 -4.17
CA VAL A 44 -3.32 -10.66 -3.78
C VAL A 44 -1.85 -10.38 -4.12
N GLY A 45 -1.57 -9.95 -5.37
CA GLY A 45 -0.22 -9.54 -5.79
C GLY A 45 0.31 -8.35 -4.99
N GLY A 46 -0.52 -7.32 -4.83
CA GLY A 46 -0.17 -6.12 -4.05
C GLY A 46 0.10 -6.41 -2.57
N SER A 47 -0.56 -7.41 -1.98
CA SER A 47 -0.34 -7.82 -0.59
C SER A 47 1.03 -8.45 -0.34
N MET A 48 1.70 -8.93 -1.38
CA MET A 48 3.07 -9.50 -1.28
C MET A 48 4.17 -8.43 -1.12
N ALA A 49 3.80 -7.17 -0.91
CA ALA A 49 4.74 -6.10 -0.66
C ALA A 49 5.64 -6.39 0.54
N MET A 50 6.88 -5.92 0.47
CA MET A 50 7.87 -5.99 1.55
C MET A 50 8.25 -4.58 1.97
N THR A 51 8.05 -4.29 3.25
CA THR A 51 8.42 -3.01 3.87
C THR A 51 9.73 -3.19 4.64
N THR A 52 10.71 -2.34 4.36
CA THR A 52 11.96 -2.30 5.13
C THR A 52 12.11 -0.96 5.84
N CYS A 53 12.65 -1.00 7.04
CA CYS A 53 12.97 0.18 7.85
C CYS A 53 14.39 0.04 8.39
N GLU A 54 15.16 1.09 8.27
CA GLU A 54 16.54 1.17 8.75
C GLU A 54 16.76 2.48 9.49
N ASP A 55 17.64 2.46 10.49
CA ASP A 55 18.16 3.65 11.13
C ASP A 55 19.51 3.96 10.47
N ILE A 56 19.61 5.11 9.84
CA ILE A 56 20.83 5.59 9.20
C ILE A 56 21.21 6.90 9.87
N ASP A 57 22.21 6.83 10.75
CA ASP A 57 22.75 7.98 11.49
C ASP A 57 21.67 8.77 12.28
N GLY A 58 20.64 8.08 12.78
CA GLY A 58 19.52 8.67 13.52
C GLY A 58 18.32 9.06 12.65
N ASP A 59 18.43 8.95 11.33
CA ASP A 59 17.35 9.18 10.40
C ASP A 59 16.65 7.87 10.01
N LEU A 60 15.32 7.92 9.85
CA LEU A 60 14.56 6.77 9.39
C LEU A 60 14.64 6.65 7.86
N TYR A 61 15.24 5.58 7.38
CA TYR A 61 15.04 5.12 6.03
C TYR A 61 13.89 4.12 5.98
N ILE A 62 12.93 4.33 5.08
CA ILE A 62 11.83 3.39 4.84
C ILE A 62 11.64 3.16 3.35
N SER A 63 11.46 1.92 2.95
CA SER A 63 11.15 1.56 1.57
C SER A 63 10.10 0.46 1.48
N VAL A 64 9.41 0.41 0.35
CA VAL A 64 8.46 -0.66 0.00
C VAL A 64 8.85 -1.25 -1.35
N ARG A 65 8.97 -2.56 -1.40
CA ARG A 65 9.12 -3.31 -2.64
C ARG A 65 7.82 -4.05 -2.94
N MET A 66 7.24 -3.79 -4.08
CA MET A 66 6.03 -4.48 -4.56
C MET A 66 6.42 -5.38 -5.74
N PRO A 67 6.40 -6.71 -5.58
CA PRO A 67 6.85 -7.64 -6.62
C PRO A 67 5.86 -7.72 -7.80
N ALA A 68 4.58 -7.43 -7.54
CA ALA A 68 3.54 -7.44 -8.55
C ALA A 68 2.57 -6.28 -8.33
N VAL A 69 2.40 -5.44 -9.35
CA VAL A 69 1.40 -4.36 -9.39
C VAL A 69 0.77 -4.38 -10.78
N GLU A 70 -0.38 -5.01 -10.90
CA GLU A 70 -1.11 -5.13 -12.15
C GLU A 70 -2.15 -4.03 -12.23
N VAL A 71 -1.93 -3.04 -13.10
CA VAL A 71 -2.81 -1.88 -13.26
C VAL A 71 -3.08 -1.57 -14.73
N GLY A 72 -4.27 -1.04 -15.00
CA GLY A 72 -4.68 -0.57 -16.31
C GLY A 72 -5.18 0.87 -16.27
N THR A 73 -4.97 1.59 -17.36
CA THR A 73 -5.39 3.00 -17.50
C THR A 73 -6.38 3.21 -18.64
N VAL A 74 -6.74 2.12 -19.31
CA VAL A 74 -7.73 2.07 -20.39
C VAL A 74 -8.64 0.86 -20.24
N GLY A 75 -9.89 1.00 -20.65
CA GLY A 75 -10.85 -0.11 -20.67
C GLY A 75 -11.38 -0.49 -19.28
N GLY A 76 -12.18 -1.54 -19.21
CA GLY A 76 -12.71 -2.10 -17.97
C GLY A 76 -13.36 -1.08 -17.05
N GLY A 77 -13.11 -1.22 -15.76
CA GLY A 77 -13.61 -0.34 -14.70
C GLY A 77 -13.13 1.11 -14.78
N THR A 78 -12.04 1.40 -15.52
CA THR A 78 -11.54 2.76 -15.74
C THR A 78 -12.50 3.66 -16.52
N ARG A 79 -13.54 3.07 -17.14
CA ARG A 79 -14.60 3.80 -17.88
C ARG A 79 -15.74 4.27 -16.98
N LEU A 80 -15.88 3.73 -15.78
CA LEU A 80 -16.90 4.16 -14.84
C LEU A 80 -16.68 5.64 -14.46
N PRO A 81 -17.73 6.46 -14.36
CA PRO A 81 -17.59 7.91 -14.22
C PRO A 81 -16.67 8.33 -13.06
N CYS A 82 -16.91 7.84 -11.86
CA CYS A 82 -16.11 8.19 -10.67
C CYS A 82 -14.66 7.72 -10.77
N GLN A 83 -14.43 6.49 -11.24
CA GLN A 83 -13.10 5.92 -11.40
C GLN A 83 -12.31 6.63 -12.49
N ARG A 84 -12.98 7.01 -13.56
CA ARG A 84 -12.40 7.81 -14.64
C ARG A 84 -11.96 9.18 -14.12
N GLU A 85 -12.80 9.83 -13.31
CA GLU A 85 -12.46 11.11 -12.69
C GLU A 85 -11.26 10.97 -11.76
N ALA A 86 -11.24 9.95 -10.89
CA ALA A 86 -10.12 9.66 -10.01
C ALA A 86 -8.80 9.48 -10.79
N LEU A 87 -8.81 8.68 -11.87
CA LEU A 87 -7.64 8.52 -12.74
C LEU A 87 -7.21 9.83 -13.42
N SER A 88 -8.18 10.67 -13.81
CA SER A 88 -7.91 11.98 -14.39
C SER A 88 -7.23 12.91 -13.40
N MET A 89 -7.70 12.96 -12.15
CA MET A 89 -7.13 13.80 -11.09
C MET A 89 -5.64 13.51 -10.84
N ILE A 90 -5.24 12.24 -10.91
CA ILE A 90 -3.83 11.82 -10.73
C ILE A 90 -3.05 11.81 -12.06
N GLY A 91 -3.68 12.22 -13.16
CA GLY A 91 -3.06 12.26 -14.49
C GLY A 91 -2.70 10.89 -15.06
N CYS A 92 -3.51 9.86 -14.72
CA CYS A 92 -3.29 8.47 -15.13
C CYS A 92 -4.39 7.91 -16.04
N LEU A 93 -5.28 8.73 -16.56
CA LEU A 93 -6.28 8.30 -17.53
C LEU A 93 -5.68 8.22 -18.94
N GLY A 94 -5.94 7.11 -19.65
CA GLY A 94 -5.57 6.93 -21.07
C GLY A 94 -4.29 6.12 -21.29
N ASP A 95 -3.93 5.98 -22.56
CA ASP A 95 -2.82 5.12 -22.98
C ASP A 95 -1.47 5.53 -22.41
N GLY A 96 -0.60 4.55 -22.18
CA GLY A 96 0.80 4.77 -21.77
C GLY A 96 0.97 5.22 -20.32
N LYS A 97 -0.09 5.24 -19.50
CA LYS A 97 -0.05 5.74 -18.12
C LYS A 97 0.13 4.64 -17.06
N ALA A 98 0.11 3.37 -17.44
CA ALA A 98 0.16 2.26 -16.49
C ALA A 98 1.41 2.30 -15.59
N ARG A 99 2.58 2.64 -16.15
CA ARG A 99 3.81 2.78 -15.36
C ARG A 99 3.68 3.87 -14.29
N LYS A 100 3.19 5.06 -14.68
CA LYS A 100 2.95 6.14 -13.71
C LYS A 100 1.95 5.70 -12.64
N LEU A 101 0.90 5.00 -13.03
CA LEU A 101 -0.11 4.51 -12.09
C LEU A 101 0.49 3.52 -11.09
N SER A 102 1.33 2.57 -11.53
CA SER A 102 2.00 1.63 -10.63
C SER A 102 2.96 2.31 -9.65
N GLU A 103 3.66 3.37 -10.09
CA GLU A 103 4.51 4.19 -9.21
C GLU A 103 3.68 4.91 -8.14
N ILE A 104 2.50 5.44 -8.50
CA ILE A 104 1.58 6.06 -7.55
C ILE A 104 1.01 5.04 -6.56
N VAL A 105 0.67 3.83 -6.99
CA VAL A 105 0.26 2.74 -6.09
C VAL A 105 1.35 2.45 -5.07
N ALA A 106 2.59 2.30 -5.52
CA ALA A 106 3.72 2.03 -4.63
C ALA A 106 3.95 3.17 -3.62
N ALA A 107 3.86 4.42 -4.07
CA ALA A 107 3.97 5.60 -3.19
C ALA A 107 2.81 5.65 -2.17
N THR A 108 1.60 5.28 -2.58
CA THR A 108 0.44 5.19 -1.67
C THR A 108 0.64 4.12 -0.61
N VAL A 109 1.14 2.95 -1.01
CA VAL A 109 1.47 1.87 -0.06
C VAL A 109 2.57 2.33 0.91
N LEU A 110 3.64 2.95 0.41
CA LEU A 110 4.71 3.49 1.26
C LEU A 110 4.19 4.48 2.30
N ALA A 111 3.33 5.41 1.90
CA ALA A 111 2.72 6.38 2.82
C ALA A 111 1.86 5.70 3.89
N GLY A 112 1.07 4.69 3.50
CA GLY A 112 0.26 3.91 4.44
C GLY A 112 1.10 3.08 5.41
N GLU A 113 2.15 2.44 4.93
CA GLU A 113 3.09 1.67 5.75
C GLU A 113 3.80 2.57 6.79
N LEU A 114 4.31 3.72 6.34
CA LEU A 114 4.92 4.72 7.22
C LEU A 114 3.96 5.18 8.32
N SER A 115 2.74 5.56 7.94
CA SER A 115 1.71 6.01 8.87
C SER A 115 1.36 4.94 9.91
N THR A 116 1.17 3.69 9.47
CA THR A 116 0.80 2.60 10.38
C THR A 116 1.94 2.22 11.32
N LEU A 117 3.16 2.14 10.83
CA LEU A 117 4.33 1.85 11.68
C LEU A 117 4.57 2.98 12.69
N ALA A 118 4.36 4.24 12.30
CA ALA A 118 4.45 5.38 13.22
C ALA A 118 3.38 5.29 14.31
N ALA A 119 2.12 4.99 13.96
CA ALA A 119 1.03 4.82 14.92
C ALA A 119 1.29 3.64 15.88
N GLN A 120 1.85 2.54 15.40
CA GLN A 120 2.23 1.41 16.23
C GLN A 120 3.38 1.78 17.19
N ALA A 121 4.40 2.48 16.71
CA ALA A 121 5.53 2.92 17.52
C ALA A 121 5.10 3.90 18.62
N ALA A 122 4.11 4.74 18.34
CA ALA A 122 3.52 5.67 19.30
C ALA A 122 2.47 5.02 20.24
N GLY A 123 2.15 3.74 20.08
CA GLY A 123 1.11 3.05 20.85
C GLY A 123 -0.32 3.57 20.59
N GLN A 124 -0.54 4.26 19.47
CA GLN A 124 -1.80 4.94 19.16
C GLN A 124 -2.77 4.11 18.33
N LEU A 125 -2.33 3.02 17.72
CA LEU A 125 -3.16 2.25 16.79
C LEU A 125 -4.42 1.70 17.46
N GLY A 126 -4.31 1.13 18.67
CA GLY A 126 -5.46 0.59 19.40
C GLY A 126 -6.47 1.66 19.80
N SER A 127 -6.01 2.82 20.27
CA SER A 127 -6.88 3.93 20.63
C SER A 127 -7.57 4.57 19.41
N ALA A 128 -6.89 4.63 18.27
CA ALA A 128 -7.48 5.09 17.00
C ALA A 128 -8.59 4.15 16.54
N HIS A 129 -8.38 2.83 16.59
CA HIS A 129 -9.42 1.85 16.26
C HIS A 129 -10.63 1.93 17.20
N ALA A 130 -10.40 2.12 18.50
CA ALA A 130 -11.49 2.27 19.46
C ALA A 130 -12.35 3.52 19.23
N LYS A 131 -11.75 4.60 18.72
CA LYS A 131 -12.46 5.87 18.45
C LYS A 131 -13.13 5.91 17.08
N LEU A 132 -12.50 5.32 16.06
CA LEU A 132 -12.88 5.49 14.65
C LEU A 132 -13.49 4.22 14.04
N GLY A 133 -13.27 3.06 14.63
CA GLY A 133 -13.66 1.76 14.11
C GLY A 133 -15.00 1.22 14.66
N ARG A 134 -15.79 2.04 15.33
CA ARG A 134 -17.11 1.67 15.85
C ARG A 134 -18.21 2.29 15.04
#